data_a169581d3a92df7cb5771cf09d7a736c
#
_entry.id   a169581d3a92df7cb5771cf09d7a736c
#
_cell.length_a   1.000
_cell.length_b   1.000
_cell.length_c   1.000
_cell.angle_alpha   90.00
_cell.angle_beta   90.00
_cell.angle_gamma   90.00
#
_symmetry.space_group_name_H-M   'P 1'
#
loop_
_entity.id
_entity.type
_entity.pdbx_description
1 polymer ?
#
loop_
_entity_poly.entity_id
_entity_poly.type
_entity_poly.pdbx_seq_one_letter_code
_entity_poly.pdbx_strand_id
1 'polypeptide(L)'
;MKGIDVSKHNGNVNWSHVKADGVEFAIIRAGYGKEISQKDVQFENNYAGCKSNGVPVGAYWYSYATNEAEARQEAAVCLQVLKGKTFEFPIYYDIEEKKQFALGKAACTAIARAFLEIVEKAGYWVGLYSSTYFLQYFESDLLKRYAVWVAQYGAKCTYSGQYGIWQKSSTGKVYGISGNVDMNDCYVNYADSIRNAGLNGFRKSTPASAPAAAKPAQTTWKQGQKIQLYKGKTQLFANDTTATPAGYLTPGAYYIYDGIACKNGRYRITTTAGNCGKKPAGKYVTGYVSVDNFK
;
A
#
# COMPACT_ATOMS: atom_id res chain seq x y z
N MET A 1 1.73 10.18 3.91
CA MET A 1 3.05 9.50 4.00
C MET A 1 4.00 10.23 3.06
N LYS A 2 5.22 10.56 3.56
CA LYS A 2 6.29 11.18 2.77
C LYS A 2 7.03 10.10 1.97
N GLY A 3 7.14 10.24 0.67
CA GLY A 3 7.85 9.31 -0.19
C GLY A 3 8.76 9.97 -1.21
N ILE A 4 9.51 9.13 -1.91
CA ILE A 4 10.37 9.53 -3.02
C ILE A 4 10.16 8.60 -4.20
N ASP A 5 10.51 9.06 -5.40
CA ASP A 5 10.74 8.14 -6.49
C ASP A 5 12.15 8.31 -7.05
N VAL A 6 12.75 7.18 -7.45
CA VAL A 6 14.16 7.11 -7.83
C VAL A 6 14.39 6.19 -9.03
N SER A 7 15.46 6.46 -9.74
CA SER A 7 15.94 5.68 -10.86
C SER A 7 17.47 5.69 -10.91
N LYS A 8 18.06 5.16 -11.99
CA LYS A 8 19.50 5.25 -12.25
C LYS A 8 20.05 6.68 -12.19
N HIS A 9 19.20 7.69 -12.43
CA HIS A 9 19.62 9.09 -12.43
C HIS A 9 19.98 9.63 -11.04
N ASN A 10 19.51 8.98 -9.98
CA ASN A 10 19.86 9.32 -8.59
C ASN A 10 21.17 8.64 -8.12
N GLY A 11 21.80 7.83 -8.99
CA GLY A 11 23.04 7.12 -8.66
C GLY A 11 22.86 6.08 -7.55
N ASN A 12 23.89 5.93 -6.72
CA ASN A 12 23.83 5.03 -5.58
C ASN A 12 23.11 5.69 -4.40
N VAL A 13 22.06 5.08 -3.93
CA VAL A 13 21.24 5.54 -2.81
C VAL A 13 21.64 4.83 -1.52
N ASN A 14 21.91 5.60 -0.47
CA ASN A 14 22.10 5.04 0.88
C ASN A 14 20.73 4.93 1.59
N TRP A 15 20.11 3.77 1.50
CA TRP A 15 18.76 3.54 1.99
C TRP A 15 18.61 3.60 3.51
N SER A 16 19.68 3.36 4.28
CA SER A 16 19.65 3.53 5.73
C SER A 16 19.53 5.01 6.10
N HIS A 17 20.23 5.88 5.39
CA HIS A 17 20.13 7.33 5.55
C HIS A 17 18.76 7.86 5.07
N VAL A 18 18.28 7.38 3.92
CA VAL A 18 16.93 7.71 3.40
C VAL A 18 15.84 7.38 4.41
N LYS A 19 15.93 6.21 5.03
CA LYS A 19 14.99 5.80 6.09
C LYS A 19 15.11 6.71 7.33
N ALA A 20 16.31 7.04 7.74
CA ALA A 20 16.57 7.92 8.88
C ALA A 20 16.06 9.35 8.63
N ASP A 21 16.02 9.82 7.37
CA ASP A 21 15.46 11.11 6.95
C ASP A 21 13.91 11.14 6.92
N GLY A 22 13.27 10.06 7.39
CA GLY A 22 11.82 10.00 7.53
C GLY A 22 11.08 9.68 6.23
N VAL A 23 11.74 9.09 5.23
CA VAL A 23 11.06 8.56 4.04
C VAL A 23 10.28 7.31 4.44
N GLU A 24 8.99 7.31 4.14
CA GLU A 24 8.05 6.26 4.53
C GLU A 24 7.79 5.25 3.41
N PHE A 25 8.01 5.63 2.14
CA PHE A 25 7.91 4.74 0.98
C PHE A 25 8.77 5.22 -0.19
N ALA A 26 9.02 4.33 -1.14
CA ALA A 26 9.69 4.66 -2.39
C ALA A 26 9.01 3.98 -3.58
N ILE A 27 8.98 4.68 -4.73
CA ILE A 27 8.61 4.10 -6.03
C ILE A 27 9.88 4.07 -6.88
N ILE A 28 10.37 2.89 -7.25
CA ILE A 28 11.65 2.74 -7.93
C ILE A 28 11.46 2.39 -9.40
N ARG A 29 12.24 2.97 -10.31
CA ARG A 29 12.16 2.60 -11.73
C ARG A 29 12.60 1.16 -11.92
N ALA A 30 11.69 0.31 -12.43
CA ALA A 30 12.03 -1.06 -12.81
C ALA A 30 12.73 -1.12 -14.18
N GLY A 31 12.31 -0.26 -15.09
CA GLY A 31 12.86 -0.17 -16.44
C GLY A 31 12.03 0.75 -17.33
N TYR A 32 12.24 0.63 -18.63
CA TYR A 32 11.56 1.41 -19.65
C TYR A 32 11.52 0.65 -21.00
N GLY A 33 10.58 0.99 -21.86
CA GLY A 33 10.52 0.41 -23.21
C GLY A 33 10.26 -1.09 -23.23
N LYS A 34 10.56 -1.73 -24.35
CA LYS A 34 10.09 -3.10 -24.65
C LYS A 34 11.19 -4.17 -24.68
N GLU A 35 12.42 -3.82 -24.28
CA GLU A 35 13.56 -4.74 -24.30
C GLU A 35 14.05 -5.02 -22.87
N ILE A 36 14.46 -6.26 -22.59
CA ILE A 36 14.98 -6.64 -21.27
C ILE A 36 16.27 -5.89 -20.89
N SER A 37 17.04 -5.48 -21.88
CA SER A 37 18.23 -4.63 -21.71
C SER A 37 17.91 -3.24 -21.19
N GLN A 38 16.64 -2.83 -21.23
CA GLN A 38 16.14 -1.54 -20.73
C GLN A 38 15.72 -1.58 -19.26
N LYS A 39 15.96 -2.69 -18.55
CA LYS A 39 15.89 -2.74 -17.09
C LYS A 39 16.75 -1.62 -16.50
N ASP A 40 16.24 -0.91 -15.50
CA ASP A 40 17.02 0.12 -14.82
C ASP A 40 18.21 -0.51 -14.08
N VAL A 41 19.40 0.02 -14.34
CA VAL A 41 20.65 -0.56 -13.79
C VAL A 41 20.74 -0.47 -12.27
N GLN A 42 19.99 0.45 -11.64
CA GLN A 42 19.91 0.58 -10.19
C GLN A 42 18.70 -0.14 -9.57
N PHE A 43 17.85 -0.78 -10.39
CA PHE A 43 16.63 -1.40 -9.88
C PHE A 43 16.87 -2.41 -8.76
N GLU A 44 17.81 -3.35 -8.97
CA GLU A 44 18.10 -4.37 -7.96
C GLU A 44 18.70 -3.78 -6.69
N ASN A 45 19.61 -2.82 -6.82
CA ASN A 45 20.22 -2.12 -5.69
C ASN A 45 19.17 -1.34 -4.89
N ASN A 46 18.30 -0.60 -5.58
CA ASN A 46 17.23 0.16 -4.95
C ASN A 46 16.20 -0.77 -4.28
N TYR A 47 15.80 -1.86 -4.96
CA TYR A 47 14.89 -2.85 -4.38
C TYR A 47 15.47 -3.49 -3.12
N ALA A 48 16.69 -4.03 -3.20
CA ALA A 48 17.36 -4.64 -2.06
C ALA A 48 17.56 -3.66 -0.90
N GLY A 49 17.97 -2.42 -1.23
CA GLY A 49 18.15 -1.36 -0.24
C GLY A 49 16.83 -0.97 0.47
N CYS A 50 15.73 -0.81 -0.26
CA CYS A 50 14.42 -0.58 0.33
C CYS A 50 14.03 -1.72 1.28
N LYS A 51 14.11 -2.96 0.81
CA LYS A 51 13.70 -4.14 1.60
C LYS A 51 14.54 -4.32 2.86
N SER A 52 15.87 -4.16 2.77
CA SER A 52 16.78 -4.35 3.92
C SER A 52 16.64 -3.25 4.99
N ASN A 53 16.18 -2.05 4.60
CA ASN A 53 15.98 -0.93 5.52
C ASN A 53 14.51 -0.70 5.91
N GLY A 54 13.61 -1.61 5.53
CA GLY A 54 12.19 -1.52 5.87
C GLY A 54 11.51 -0.27 5.28
N VAL A 55 11.90 0.13 4.07
CA VAL A 55 11.22 1.16 3.27
C VAL A 55 10.23 0.44 2.36
N PRO A 56 8.91 0.58 2.56
CA PRO A 56 7.90 0.06 1.66
C PRO A 56 8.14 0.51 0.22
N VAL A 57 8.07 -0.41 -0.73
CA VAL A 57 8.50 -0.15 -2.10
C VAL A 57 7.43 -0.51 -3.13
N GLY A 58 7.25 0.36 -4.12
CA GLY A 58 6.57 0.12 -5.38
C GLY A 58 7.53 0.26 -6.56
N ALA A 59 7.02 0.10 -7.76
CA ALA A 59 7.85 0.26 -8.95
C ALA A 59 7.11 1.03 -10.05
N TYR A 60 7.85 1.61 -10.98
CA TYR A 60 7.29 2.14 -12.20
C TYR A 60 8.03 1.66 -13.44
N TRP A 61 7.31 1.63 -14.56
CA TRP A 61 7.81 1.31 -15.89
C TRP A 61 7.59 2.50 -16.80
N TYR A 62 8.66 3.08 -17.32
CA TYR A 62 8.60 4.24 -18.21
C TYR A 62 8.24 3.79 -19.64
N SER A 63 7.20 4.36 -20.19
CA SER A 63 6.65 3.96 -21.48
C SER A 63 7.22 4.75 -22.64
N TYR A 64 7.56 4.03 -23.70
CA TYR A 64 7.78 4.59 -25.04
C TYR A 64 6.76 4.09 -26.06
N ALA A 65 5.79 3.28 -25.65
CA ALA A 65 4.81 2.67 -26.52
C ALA A 65 3.96 3.71 -27.26
N THR A 66 3.79 3.54 -28.56
CA THR A 66 2.94 4.37 -29.40
C THR A 66 1.71 3.62 -29.93
N ASN A 67 1.56 2.37 -29.55
CA ASN A 67 0.41 1.52 -29.82
C ASN A 67 0.28 0.42 -28.77
N GLU A 68 -0.86 -0.27 -28.77
CA GLU A 68 -1.15 -1.33 -27.80
C GLU A 68 -0.18 -2.52 -27.88
N ALA A 69 0.29 -2.89 -29.08
CA ALA A 69 1.20 -4.02 -29.24
C ALA A 69 2.54 -3.75 -28.53
N GLU A 70 3.07 -2.54 -28.62
CA GLU A 70 4.26 -2.12 -27.91
C GLU A 70 4.02 -2.08 -26.39
N ALA A 71 2.87 -1.55 -25.94
CA ALA A 71 2.51 -1.54 -24.53
C ALA A 71 2.41 -2.96 -23.93
N ARG A 72 1.90 -3.94 -24.70
CA ARG A 72 1.89 -5.35 -24.30
C ARG A 72 3.30 -5.94 -24.18
N GLN A 73 4.22 -5.55 -25.06
CA GLN A 73 5.62 -5.95 -24.97
C GLN A 73 6.29 -5.34 -23.74
N GLU A 74 6.08 -4.04 -23.50
CA GLU A 74 6.55 -3.37 -22.27
C GLU A 74 6.03 -4.07 -21.00
N ALA A 75 4.75 -4.45 -20.97
CA ALA A 75 4.17 -5.19 -19.85
C ALA A 75 4.84 -6.57 -19.63
N ALA A 76 5.09 -7.30 -20.72
CA ALA A 76 5.75 -8.61 -20.65
C ALA A 76 7.17 -8.49 -20.10
N VAL A 77 7.94 -7.49 -20.54
CA VAL A 77 9.30 -7.25 -20.02
C VAL A 77 9.26 -6.76 -18.58
N CYS A 78 8.34 -5.85 -18.25
CA CYS A 78 8.12 -5.41 -16.86
C CYS A 78 7.90 -6.62 -15.94
N LEU A 79 7.02 -7.53 -16.29
CA LEU A 79 6.73 -8.73 -15.50
C LEU A 79 7.96 -9.64 -15.33
N GLN A 80 8.84 -9.74 -16.32
CA GLN A 80 10.09 -10.48 -16.19
C GLN A 80 11.01 -9.84 -15.13
N VAL A 81 11.11 -8.50 -15.12
CA VAL A 81 11.93 -7.75 -14.17
C VAL A 81 11.38 -7.84 -12.74
N LEU A 82 10.05 -7.83 -12.58
CA LEU A 82 9.38 -7.89 -11.28
C LEU A 82 9.35 -9.31 -10.67
N LYS A 83 9.62 -10.35 -11.46
CA LYS A 83 9.46 -11.75 -11.07
C LYS A 83 10.21 -12.07 -9.77
N GLY A 84 9.53 -12.74 -8.85
CA GLY A 84 10.09 -13.20 -7.57
C GLY A 84 10.24 -12.11 -6.50
N LYS A 85 9.73 -10.91 -6.76
CA LYS A 85 9.79 -9.78 -5.84
C LYS A 85 8.41 -9.48 -5.23
N THR A 86 8.40 -8.79 -4.09
CA THR A 86 7.18 -8.30 -3.43
C THR A 86 7.20 -6.79 -3.31
N PHE A 87 6.06 -6.14 -3.54
CA PHE A 87 5.96 -4.68 -3.52
C PHE A 87 4.79 -4.24 -2.65
N GLU A 88 5.04 -3.39 -1.67
CA GLU A 88 4.03 -2.83 -0.78
C GLU A 88 3.21 -1.70 -1.43
N PHE A 89 3.69 -1.17 -2.53
CA PHE A 89 3.05 -0.12 -3.32
C PHE A 89 2.74 -0.61 -4.73
N PRO A 90 1.85 0.09 -5.47
CA PRO A 90 1.48 -0.32 -6.83
C PRO A 90 2.66 -0.36 -7.81
N ILE A 91 2.42 -1.06 -8.92
CA ILE A 91 3.25 -0.98 -10.11
C ILE A 91 2.63 0.04 -11.05
N TYR A 92 3.34 1.12 -11.30
CA TYR A 92 2.84 2.22 -12.12
C TYR A 92 3.35 2.13 -13.56
N TYR A 93 2.45 2.39 -14.49
CA TYR A 93 2.81 2.64 -15.88
C TYR A 93 2.95 4.15 -16.05
N ASP A 94 4.14 4.58 -16.44
CA ASP A 94 4.54 5.98 -16.53
C ASP A 94 4.46 6.42 -17.99
N ILE A 95 3.46 7.25 -18.31
CA ILE A 95 3.19 7.79 -19.65
C ILE A 95 3.33 9.31 -19.61
N GLU A 96 4.38 9.82 -20.29
CA GLU A 96 4.68 11.26 -20.30
C GLU A 96 5.33 11.76 -21.59
N GLU A 97 5.53 10.88 -22.59
CA GLU A 97 6.11 11.26 -23.87
C GLU A 97 5.13 12.06 -24.72
N LYS A 98 5.53 13.24 -25.20
CA LYS A 98 4.69 14.10 -26.05
C LYS A 98 4.15 13.38 -27.28
N LYS A 99 4.94 12.49 -27.88
CA LYS A 99 4.53 11.70 -29.05
C LYS A 99 3.34 10.78 -28.77
N GLN A 100 3.20 10.30 -27.52
CA GLN A 100 2.07 9.46 -27.12
C GLN A 100 0.78 10.29 -27.08
N PHE A 101 0.84 11.49 -26.49
CA PHE A 101 -0.34 12.37 -26.39
C PHE A 101 -0.78 12.94 -27.74
N ALA A 102 0.14 13.07 -28.69
CA ALA A 102 -0.18 13.46 -30.07
C ALA A 102 -1.09 12.45 -30.80
N LEU A 103 -1.17 11.21 -30.30
CA LEU A 103 -2.07 10.16 -30.84
C LEU A 103 -3.53 10.37 -30.43
N GLY A 104 -3.80 11.26 -29.46
CA GLY A 104 -5.12 11.56 -28.96
C GLY A 104 -5.60 10.63 -27.84
N LYS A 105 -6.71 11.01 -27.23
CA LYS A 105 -7.21 10.43 -25.99
C LYS A 105 -7.52 8.93 -26.05
N ALA A 106 -8.19 8.50 -27.10
CA ALA A 106 -8.56 7.10 -27.30
C ALA A 106 -7.31 6.20 -27.38
N ALA A 107 -6.29 6.63 -28.16
CA ALA A 107 -5.05 5.87 -28.32
C ALA A 107 -4.24 5.85 -27.00
N CYS A 108 -4.10 6.97 -26.30
CA CYS A 108 -3.42 7.00 -24.99
C CYS A 108 -4.11 6.05 -23.99
N THR A 109 -5.44 6.06 -23.97
CA THR A 109 -6.21 5.17 -23.09
C THR A 109 -6.02 3.70 -23.46
N ALA A 110 -6.02 3.36 -24.74
CA ALA A 110 -5.81 1.99 -25.22
C ALA A 110 -4.39 1.49 -24.89
N ILE A 111 -3.37 2.33 -25.09
CA ILE A 111 -1.98 2.04 -24.71
C ILE A 111 -1.87 1.77 -23.20
N ALA A 112 -2.41 2.67 -22.38
CA ALA A 112 -2.38 2.50 -20.92
C ALA A 112 -3.09 1.21 -20.49
N ARG A 113 -4.29 0.97 -21.02
CA ARG A 113 -5.10 -0.22 -20.74
C ARG A 113 -4.36 -1.51 -21.09
N ALA A 114 -3.72 -1.56 -22.25
CA ALA A 114 -3.00 -2.74 -22.73
C ALA A 114 -1.88 -3.19 -21.78
N PHE A 115 -1.16 -2.25 -21.16
CA PHE A 115 -0.15 -2.56 -20.15
C PHE A 115 -0.79 -2.95 -18.82
N LEU A 116 -1.71 -2.09 -18.32
CA LEU A 116 -2.28 -2.22 -16.98
C LEU A 116 -3.03 -3.54 -16.80
N GLU A 117 -3.83 -3.95 -17.79
CA GLU A 117 -4.59 -5.21 -17.74
C GLU A 117 -3.68 -6.46 -17.69
N ILE A 118 -2.55 -6.45 -18.40
CA ILE A 118 -1.61 -7.57 -18.38
C ILE A 118 -0.92 -7.67 -17.01
N VAL A 119 -0.46 -6.56 -16.47
CA VAL A 119 0.23 -6.54 -15.18
C VAL A 119 -0.74 -6.81 -14.04
N GLU A 120 -1.97 -6.30 -14.11
CA GLU A 120 -3.05 -6.61 -13.16
C GLU A 120 -3.40 -8.11 -13.18
N LYS A 121 -3.59 -8.70 -14.39
CA LYS A 121 -3.86 -10.13 -14.56
C LYS A 121 -2.76 -11.03 -14.00
N ALA A 122 -1.53 -10.53 -13.96
CA ALA A 122 -0.40 -11.22 -13.32
C ALA A 122 -0.40 -11.12 -11.79
N GLY A 123 -1.42 -10.47 -11.19
CA GLY A 123 -1.60 -10.38 -9.73
C GLY A 123 -0.95 -9.14 -9.10
N TYR A 124 -0.72 -8.09 -9.87
CA TYR A 124 -0.22 -6.83 -9.32
C TYR A 124 -1.32 -5.79 -9.15
N TRP A 125 -1.22 -4.99 -8.11
CA TRP A 125 -1.95 -3.74 -7.98
C TRP A 125 -1.30 -2.71 -8.88
N VAL A 126 -2.03 -2.20 -9.86
CA VAL A 126 -1.47 -1.35 -10.91
C VAL A 126 -2.02 0.07 -10.84
N GLY A 127 -1.26 0.99 -11.41
CA GLY A 127 -1.65 2.39 -11.52
C GLY A 127 -1.02 3.08 -12.73
N LEU A 128 -1.50 4.28 -12.97
CA LEU A 128 -1.02 5.18 -14.02
C LEU A 128 -0.32 6.37 -13.38
N TYR A 129 0.89 6.69 -13.83
CA TYR A 129 1.54 7.97 -13.57
C TYR A 129 1.49 8.86 -14.80
N SER A 130 1.15 10.11 -14.58
CA SER A 130 1.31 11.18 -15.57
C SER A 130 1.18 12.55 -14.89
N SER A 131 1.55 13.60 -15.61
CA SER A 131 1.33 14.96 -15.11
C SER A 131 -0.15 15.34 -15.13
N THR A 132 -0.54 16.28 -14.28
CA THR A 132 -1.91 16.83 -14.25
C THR A 132 -2.39 17.25 -15.65
N TYR A 133 -1.49 17.87 -16.44
CA TYR A 133 -1.81 18.28 -17.81
C TYR A 133 -2.13 17.10 -18.72
N PHE A 134 -1.36 16.03 -18.63
CA PHE A 134 -1.53 14.88 -19.49
C PHE A 134 -2.62 13.90 -19.07
N LEU A 135 -3.03 13.91 -17.81
CA LEU A 135 -4.14 13.04 -17.32
C LEU A 135 -5.46 13.28 -18.07
N GLN A 136 -5.69 14.46 -18.67
CA GLN A 136 -6.85 14.72 -19.51
C GLN A 136 -6.91 13.87 -20.80
N TYR A 137 -5.77 13.29 -21.21
CA TYR A 137 -5.66 12.41 -22.38
C TYR A 137 -6.01 10.94 -22.07
N PHE A 138 -6.57 10.66 -20.91
CA PHE A 138 -7.08 9.34 -20.57
C PHE A 138 -8.59 9.41 -20.30
N GLU A 139 -9.30 8.34 -20.66
CA GLU A 139 -10.72 8.24 -20.37
C GLU A 139 -10.97 8.12 -18.88
N SER A 140 -12.10 8.69 -18.42
CA SER A 140 -12.40 8.78 -17.00
C SER A 140 -12.64 7.42 -16.34
N ASP A 141 -13.08 6.42 -17.10
CA ASP A 141 -13.27 5.05 -16.62
C ASP A 141 -11.93 4.38 -16.27
N LEU A 142 -10.88 4.61 -17.08
CA LEU A 142 -9.53 4.15 -16.80
C LEU A 142 -9.01 4.77 -15.49
N LEU A 143 -9.13 6.09 -15.35
CA LEU A 143 -8.65 6.85 -14.19
C LEU A 143 -9.41 6.53 -12.89
N LYS A 144 -10.68 6.12 -13.00
CA LYS A 144 -11.47 5.66 -11.84
C LYS A 144 -11.16 4.22 -11.44
N ARG A 145 -10.73 3.40 -12.39
CA ARG A 145 -10.48 1.98 -12.17
C ARG A 145 -9.12 1.73 -11.52
N TYR A 146 -8.10 2.44 -11.95
CA TYR A 146 -6.71 2.20 -11.56
C TYR A 146 -6.20 3.27 -10.58
N ALA A 147 -5.15 2.93 -9.83
CA ALA A 147 -4.49 3.89 -8.98
C ALA A 147 -3.86 5.01 -9.82
N VAL A 148 -4.05 6.25 -9.40
CA VAL A 148 -3.44 7.40 -10.07
C VAL A 148 -2.32 7.96 -9.21
N TRP A 149 -1.16 8.15 -9.82
CA TRP A 149 -0.03 8.90 -9.30
C TRP A 149 0.13 10.15 -10.18
N VAL A 150 -0.26 11.29 -9.61
CA VAL A 150 -0.29 12.56 -10.35
C VAL A 150 0.96 13.38 -10.10
N ALA A 151 1.58 13.90 -11.15
CA ALA A 151 2.66 14.87 -11.04
C ALA A 151 2.15 16.30 -11.25
N GLN A 152 2.40 17.13 -10.26
CA GLN A 152 2.18 18.57 -10.33
C GLN A 152 3.07 19.25 -9.30
N TYR A 153 4.10 19.93 -9.74
CA TYR A 153 5.04 20.58 -8.83
C TYR A 153 4.45 21.86 -8.25
N GLY A 154 4.47 21.98 -6.93
CA GLY A 154 3.95 23.15 -6.24
C GLY A 154 3.43 22.86 -4.83
N ALA A 155 2.80 23.86 -4.23
CA ALA A 155 2.30 23.78 -2.85
C ALA A 155 1.00 22.98 -2.71
N LYS A 156 0.26 22.77 -3.80
CA LYS A 156 -1.00 22.01 -3.83
C LYS A 156 -1.18 21.34 -5.18
N CYS A 157 -1.85 20.19 -5.17
CA CYS A 157 -2.35 19.54 -6.37
C CYS A 157 -3.70 20.12 -6.75
N THR A 158 -3.88 20.49 -8.01
CA THR A 158 -5.16 21.02 -8.54
C THR A 158 -5.90 19.99 -9.40
N TYR A 159 -5.38 18.78 -9.53
CA TYR A 159 -6.07 17.69 -10.22
C TYR A 159 -7.37 17.36 -9.48
N SER A 160 -8.49 17.43 -10.19
CA SER A 160 -9.83 17.22 -9.61
C SER A 160 -10.27 15.76 -9.55
N GLY A 161 -9.53 14.85 -10.21
CA GLY A 161 -9.80 13.41 -10.17
C GLY A 161 -9.27 12.74 -8.89
N GLN A 162 -9.59 11.46 -8.73
CA GLN A 162 -9.05 10.67 -7.62
C GLN A 162 -7.58 10.32 -7.87
N TYR A 163 -6.76 10.45 -6.86
CA TYR A 163 -5.36 10.03 -6.89
C TYR A 163 -4.92 9.52 -5.51
N GLY A 164 -3.98 8.60 -5.53
CA GLY A 164 -3.43 8.03 -4.30
C GLY A 164 -2.06 8.58 -3.94
N ILE A 165 -1.28 8.98 -4.96
CA ILE A 165 0.04 9.60 -4.78
C ILE A 165 0.11 10.91 -5.58
N TRP A 166 0.75 11.91 -4.99
CA TRP A 166 1.06 13.18 -5.61
C TRP A 166 2.58 13.41 -5.59
N GLN A 167 3.20 13.48 -6.79
CA GLN A 167 4.57 13.95 -6.96
C GLN A 167 4.56 15.47 -7.01
N LYS A 168 5.09 16.08 -5.94
CA LYS A 168 4.94 17.52 -5.69
C LYS A 168 6.17 18.35 -6.01
N SER A 169 7.33 17.72 -6.23
CA SER A 169 8.59 18.40 -6.50
C SER A 169 9.60 17.43 -7.11
N SER A 170 10.46 17.93 -7.99
CA SER A 170 11.62 17.25 -8.54
C SER A 170 12.95 17.81 -7.99
N THR A 171 12.90 18.67 -6.99
CA THR A 171 14.09 19.34 -6.44
C THR A 171 14.27 19.09 -4.95
N GLY A 172 13.65 18.03 -4.44
CA GLY A 172 13.79 17.62 -3.05
C GLY A 172 15.23 17.26 -2.66
N LYS A 173 15.49 17.31 -1.37
CA LYS A 173 16.75 16.86 -0.78
C LYS A 173 16.43 15.83 0.30
N VAL A 174 17.09 14.69 0.21
CA VAL A 174 16.94 13.57 1.14
C VAL A 174 18.31 13.06 1.50
N TYR A 175 18.58 12.93 2.80
CA TYR A 175 19.84 12.38 3.27
C TYR A 175 20.03 10.96 2.74
N GLY A 176 21.18 10.71 2.12
CA GLY A 176 21.50 9.43 1.47
C GLY A 176 21.32 9.44 -0.05
N ILE A 177 20.87 10.56 -0.64
CA ILE A 177 20.77 10.74 -2.09
C ILE A 177 21.61 11.96 -2.49
N SER A 178 22.48 11.79 -3.48
CA SER A 178 23.25 12.90 -4.05
C SER A 178 22.39 13.66 -5.07
N GLY A 179 22.33 14.99 -4.92
CA GLY A 179 21.57 15.84 -5.85
C GLY A 179 20.09 15.98 -5.48
N ASN A 180 19.26 16.15 -6.49
CA ASN A 180 17.82 16.30 -6.35
C ASN A 180 17.11 14.93 -6.40
N VAL A 181 15.98 14.85 -5.75
CA VAL A 181 15.10 13.68 -5.78
C VAL A 181 13.63 14.11 -5.86
N ASP A 182 12.83 13.32 -6.53
CA ASP A 182 11.40 13.53 -6.64
C ASP A 182 10.70 13.22 -5.31
N MET A 183 9.84 14.16 -4.88
CA MET A 183 9.15 14.10 -3.59
C MET A 183 7.68 13.82 -3.77
N ASN A 184 7.18 12.89 -2.99
CA ASN A 184 5.81 12.39 -3.08
C ASN A 184 5.07 12.45 -1.76
N ASP A 185 3.77 12.74 -1.83
CA ASP A 185 2.83 12.52 -0.74
C ASP A 185 1.85 11.41 -1.12
N CYS A 186 1.70 10.40 -0.27
CA CYS A 186 0.73 9.33 -0.45
C CYS A 186 -0.41 9.43 0.56
N TYR A 187 -1.65 9.31 0.07
CA TYR A 187 -2.90 9.47 0.83
C TYR A 187 -3.64 8.15 1.06
N VAL A 188 -3.16 7.06 0.47
CA VAL A 188 -3.78 5.73 0.52
C VAL A 188 -2.87 4.73 1.24
N ASN A 189 -3.43 3.90 2.09
CA ASN A 189 -2.68 2.79 2.70
C ASN A 189 -2.60 1.60 1.73
N TYR A 190 -1.71 1.74 0.74
CA TYR A 190 -1.48 0.68 -0.24
C TYR A 190 -0.88 -0.58 0.38
N ALA A 191 0.05 -0.42 1.32
CA ALA A 191 0.80 -1.54 1.89
C ALA A 191 -0.12 -2.60 2.54
N ASP A 192 -1.08 -2.16 3.35
CA ASP A 192 -2.03 -3.08 3.96
C ASP A 192 -3.03 -3.63 2.95
N SER A 193 -3.52 -2.79 2.03
CA SER A 193 -4.48 -3.20 1.00
C SER A 193 -3.90 -4.28 0.09
N ILE A 194 -2.67 -4.10 -0.38
CA ILE A 194 -1.96 -5.03 -1.27
C ILE A 194 -1.66 -6.36 -0.55
N ARG A 195 -1.14 -6.30 0.69
CA ARG A 195 -0.84 -7.51 1.47
C ARG A 195 -2.10 -8.31 1.78
N ASN A 196 -3.17 -7.65 2.21
CA ASN A 196 -4.44 -8.31 2.51
C ASN A 196 -5.10 -8.94 1.28
N ALA A 197 -4.93 -8.32 0.12
CA ALA A 197 -5.41 -8.86 -1.15
C ALA A 197 -4.52 -10.01 -1.69
N GLY A 198 -3.30 -10.17 -1.17
CA GLY A 198 -2.32 -11.15 -1.67
C GLY A 198 -1.80 -10.80 -3.07
N LEU A 199 -1.67 -9.52 -3.37
CA LEU A 199 -1.17 -9.00 -4.63
C LEU A 199 0.32 -8.67 -4.57
N ASN A 200 0.92 -8.27 -5.69
CA ASN A 200 2.31 -7.80 -5.80
C ASN A 200 3.33 -8.81 -5.27
N GLY A 201 3.12 -10.10 -5.52
CA GLY A 201 4.00 -11.17 -5.07
C GLY A 201 3.79 -11.59 -3.62
N PHE A 202 2.95 -10.91 -2.85
CA PHE A 202 2.51 -11.41 -1.55
C PHE A 202 1.57 -12.60 -1.75
N ARG A 203 1.68 -13.58 -0.89
CA ARG A 203 0.65 -14.62 -0.81
C ARG A 203 -0.58 -14.00 -0.16
N LYS A 204 -1.73 -14.19 -0.77
CA LYS A 204 -2.98 -13.94 -0.05
C LYS A 204 -2.85 -14.67 1.26
N SER A 205 -2.93 -13.96 2.38
CA SER A 205 -3.13 -14.64 3.64
C SER A 205 -4.45 -15.39 3.50
N THR A 206 -4.40 -16.63 3.01
CA THR A 206 -5.41 -17.60 3.39
C THR A 206 -5.40 -17.49 4.92
N PRO A 207 -6.54 -17.42 5.59
CA PRO A 207 -6.53 -17.76 6.99
C PRO A 207 -5.83 -19.12 7.04
N ALA A 208 -4.57 -19.10 7.44
CA ALA A 208 -3.77 -20.29 7.44
C ALA A 208 -4.54 -21.32 8.24
N SER A 209 -4.83 -22.47 7.63
CA SER A 209 -4.62 -23.69 8.36
C SER A 209 -3.17 -23.61 8.81
N ALA A 210 -2.96 -23.14 10.02
CA ALA A 210 -1.64 -22.90 10.57
C ALA A 210 -0.80 -24.17 10.36
N PRO A 211 0.42 -24.05 9.82
CA PRO A 211 1.46 -24.97 10.25
C PRO A 211 1.46 -24.78 11.76
N ALA A 212 1.50 -25.86 12.51
CA ALA A 212 1.63 -25.80 13.97
C ALA A 212 2.85 -24.94 14.32
N ALA A 213 2.68 -23.63 14.26
CA ALA A 213 3.60 -22.67 14.81
C ALA A 213 3.50 -22.87 16.30
N ALA A 214 4.60 -23.00 16.95
CA ALA A 214 4.70 -22.95 18.39
C ALA A 214 3.72 -21.87 18.87
N LYS A 215 2.67 -22.26 19.63
CA LYS A 215 1.70 -21.36 20.22
C LYS A 215 2.47 -20.17 20.79
N PRO A 216 2.20 -18.91 20.36
CA PRO A 216 2.61 -17.79 21.20
C PRO A 216 2.02 -18.09 22.57
N ALA A 217 2.81 -17.95 23.61
CA ALA A 217 2.38 -18.21 24.97
C ALA A 217 1.01 -17.55 25.15
N GLN A 218 0.00 -18.37 25.39
CA GLN A 218 -1.39 -17.95 25.44
C GLN A 218 -1.51 -16.98 26.62
N THR A 219 -1.49 -15.69 26.32
CA THR A 219 -1.77 -14.67 27.33
C THR A 219 -3.24 -14.83 27.69
N THR A 220 -3.52 -15.63 28.71
CA THR A 220 -4.87 -15.80 29.24
C THR A 220 -5.24 -14.51 29.96
N TRP A 221 -6.07 -13.72 29.33
CA TRP A 221 -6.62 -12.52 29.93
C TRP A 221 -7.58 -12.91 31.05
N LYS A 222 -7.38 -12.35 32.26
CA LYS A 222 -8.18 -12.69 33.45
C LYS A 222 -9.36 -11.74 33.60
N GLN A 223 -10.44 -12.23 34.20
CA GLN A 223 -11.59 -11.40 34.60
C GLN A 223 -11.10 -10.22 35.44
N GLY A 224 -11.59 -9.01 35.12
CA GLY A 224 -11.23 -7.79 35.80
C GLY A 224 -9.89 -7.19 35.40
N GLN A 225 -9.13 -7.85 34.53
CA GLN A 225 -7.88 -7.31 34.04
C GLN A 225 -8.14 -6.05 33.21
N LYS A 226 -7.43 -4.96 33.56
CA LYS A 226 -7.49 -3.69 32.84
C LYS A 226 -6.69 -3.81 31.57
N ILE A 227 -7.28 -3.35 30.43
CA ILE A 227 -6.65 -3.26 29.14
C ILE A 227 -6.67 -1.81 28.68
N GLN A 228 -5.63 -1.39 27.98
CA GLN A 228 -5.54 -0.07 27.41
C GLN A 228 -5.64 -0.17 25.88
N LEU A 229 -6.59 0.52 25.29
CA LEU A 229 -6.70 0.64 23.83
C LEU A 229 -5.94 1.87 23.37
N TYR A 230 -4.97 1.65 22.49
CA TYR A 230 -4.14 2.70 21.90
C TYR A 230 -4.48 2.90 20.43
N LYS A 231 -4.44 4.15 19.99
CA LYS A 231 -4.49 4.64 18.60
C LYS A 231 -5.47 3.97 17.61
N GLY A 232 -6.36 4.76 17.08
CA GLY A 232 -7.31 4.40 16.04
C GLY A 232 -8.63 3.87 16.61
N LYS A 233 -9.59 3.67 15.73
CA LYS A 233 -10.90 3.14 16.11
C LYS A 233 -10.80 1.63 16.30
N THR A 234 -10.82 1.15 17.53
CA THR A 234 -10.91 -0.28 17.80
C THR A 234 -12.30 -0.80 17.46
N GLN A 235 -12.37 -1.83 16.63
CA GLN A 235 -13.61 -2.45 16.19
C GLN A 235 -14.29 -3.16 17.38
N LEU A 236 -15.56 -2.83 17.59
CA LEU A 236 -16.44 -3.44 18.54
C LEU A 236 -17.41 -4.37 17.81
N PHE A 237 -17.53 -5.61 18.24
CA PHE A 237 -18.45 -6.59 17.68
C PHE A 237 -19.60 -6.88 18.63
N ALA A 238 -20.78 -7.13 18.08
CA ALA A 238 -21.98 -7.46 18.87
C ALA A 238 -21.89 -8.86 19.52
N ASN A 239 -21.16 -9.77 18.86
CA ASN A 239 -20.90 -11.13 19.36
C ASN A 239 -19.57 -11.66 18.84
N ASP A 240 -19.26 -12.92 19.15
CA ASP A 240 -17.98 -13.58 18.80
C ASP A 240 -17.92 -14.11 17.37
N THR A 241 -19.04 -14.19 16.66
CA THR A 241 -19.13 -14.81 15.34
C THR A 241 -19.33 -13.82 14.19
N THR A 242 -19.79 -12.60 14.48
CA THR A 242 -20.08 -11.58 13.46
C THR A 242 -18.77 -11.08 12.80
N ALA A 243 -18.69 -11.10 11.48
CA ALA A 243 -17.57 -10.52 10.73
C ALA A 243 -17.65 -8.99 10.67
N THR A 244 -18.87 -8.43 10.67
CA THR A 244 -19.11 -6.99 10.58
C THR A 244 -19.06 -6.35 11.97
N PRO A 245 -18.27 -5.27 12.19
CA PRO A 245 -18.28 -4.52 13.44
C PRO A 245 -19.65 -3.88 13.69
N ALA A 246 -20.11 -3.95 14.94
CA ALA A 246 -21.30 -3.23 15.41
C ALA A 246 -21.02 -1.74 15.65
N GLY A 247 -19.75 -1.37 15.78
CA GLY A 247 -19.29 -0.01 16.04
C GLY A 247 -17.80 0.06 16.32
N TYR A 248 -17.37 1.17 16.91
CA TYR A 248 -15.99 1.41 17.29
C TYR A 248 -15.90 1.95 18.72
N LEU A 249 -14.84 1.55 19.43
CA LEU A 249 -14.50 2.08 20.75
C LEU A 249 -13.51 3.24 20.63
N THR A 250 -13.66 4.21 21.50
CA THR A 250 -12.66 5.27 21.67
C THR A 250 -11.42 4.72 22.40
N PRO A 251 -10.21 5.27 22.16
CA PRO A 251 -9.04 4.94 22.98
C PRO A 251 -9.33 5.19 24.45
N GLY A 252 -8.93 4.25 25.31
CA GLY A 252 -9.20 4.35 26.74
C GLY A 252 -8.98 3.04 27.47
N ALA A 253 -9.29 3.06 28.77
CA ALA A 253 -9.19 1.89 29.62
C ALA A 253 -10.49 1.10 29.63
N TYR A 254 -10.39 -0.21 29.45
CA TYR A 254 -11.48 -1.18 29.51
C TYR A 254 -11.05 -2.34 30.41
N TYR A 255 -11.99 -3.22 30.72
CA TYR A 255 -11.73 -4.37 31.56
C TYR A 255 -12.25 -5.65 30.92
N ILE A 256 -11.49 -6.72 31.05
CA ILE A 256 -11.90 -8.05 30.61
C ILE A 256 -13.10 -8.49 31.49
N TYR A 257 -14.22 -8.79 30.84
CA TYR A 257 -15.47 -9.06 31.56
C TYR A 257 -15.43 -10.37 32.35
N ASP A 258 -15.00 -11.48 31.76
CA ASP A 258 -15.03 -12.81 32.39
C ASP A 258 -13.79 -13.69 32.15
N GLY A 259 -12.83 -13.20 31.38
CA GLY A 259 -11.60 -13.96 31.10
C GLY A 259 -11.79 -15.16 30.15
N ILE A 260 -12.97 -15.30 29.52
CA ILE A 260 -13.26 -16.40 28.61
C ILE A 260 -12.98 -15.97 27.17
N ALA A 261 -12.00 -16.63 26.52
CA ALA A 261 -11.71 -16.41 25.13
C ALA A 261 -12.85 -16.96 24.23
N CYS A 262 -13.35 -16.14 23.32
CA CYS A 262 -14.30 -16.54 22.31
C CYS A 262 -13.63 -17.25 21.13
N LYS A 263 -14.38 -17.96 20.29
CA LYS A 263 -13.85 -18.78 19.18
C LYS A 263 -12.93 -18.03 18.21
N ASN A 264 -13.16 -16.74 18.00
CA ASN A 264 -12.38 -15.89 17.07
C ASN A 264 -11.28 -15.06 17.78
N GLY A 265 -10.77 -15.52 18.95
CA GLY A 265 -9.75 -14.79 19.71
C GLY A 265 -10.23 -13.46 20.28
N ARG A 266 -11.56 -13.25 20.37
CA ARG A 266 -12.16 -12.07 21.00
C ARG A 266 -12.42 -12.32 22.46
N TYR A 267 -12.35 -11.22 23.23
CA TYR A 267 -12.79 -11.22 24.62
C TYR A 267 -13.96 -10.27 24.83
N ARG A 268 -14.82 -10.61 25.75
CA ARG A 268 -15.88 -9.72 26.25
C ARG A 268 -15.24 -8.65 27.11
N ILE A 269 -15.61 -7.42 26.89
CA ILE A 269 -15.08 -6.27 27.65
C ILE A 269 -16.19 -5.44 28.27
N THR A 270 -15.85 -4.68 29.28
CA THR A 270 -16.72 -3.70 29.93
C THR A 270 -15.93 -2.42 30.23
N THR A 271 -16.66 -1.31 30.36
CA THR A 271 -16.07 0.01 30.66
C THR A 271 -15.75 0.18 32.17
N THR A 272 -16.28 -0.67 33.02
CA THR A 272 -16.18 -0.52 34.51
C THR A 272 -15.74 -1.82 35.15
N ALA A 273 -14.67 -1.77 35.95
CA ALA A 273 -14.15 -2.93 36.68
C ALA A 273 -15.21 -3.64 37.53
N GLY A 274 -16.08 -2.88 38.18
CA GLY A 274 -17.16 -3.40 38.98
C GLY A 274 -18.25 -4.18 38.24
N ASN A 275 -18.22 -4.19 36.91
CA ASN A 275 -19.17 -4.94 36.06
C ASN A 275 -18.64 -6.33 35.68
N CYS A 276 -17.38 -6.62 35.91
CA CYS A 276 -16.76 -7.88 35.53
C CYS A 276 -17.46 -9.07 36.20
N GLY A 277 -17.89 -10.04 35.39
CA GLY A 277 -18.54 -11.27 35.82
C GLY A 277 -19.99 -11.14 36.31
N LYS A 278 -20.58 -9.93 36.38
CA LYS A 278 -21.97 -9.74 36.79
C LYS A 278 -22.98 -10.32 35.80
N LYS A 279 -24.05 -10.87 36.26
CA LYS A 279 -25.13 -11.44 35.45
C LYS A 279 -26.41 -10.59 35.53
N PRO A 280 -27.23 -10.51 34.45
CA PRO A 280 -26.99 -11.17 33.14
C PRO A 280 -25.92 -10.45 32.32
N ALA A 281 -25.09 -11.20 31.62
CA ALA A 281 -23.95 -10.68 30.88
C ALA A 281 -24.35 -9.55 29.89
N GLY A 282 -25.45 -9.69 29.18
CA GLY A 282 -25.94 -8.70 28.23
C GLY A 282 -26.18 -7.29 28.78
N LYS A 283 -26.33 -7.16 30.13
CA LYS A 283 -26.47 -5.86 30.81
C LYS A 283 -25.13 -5.16 31.05
N TYR A 284 -24.05 -5.93 31.19
CA TYR A 284 -22.78 -5.45 31.69
C TYR A 284 -21.62 -5.54 30.69
N VAL A 285 -21.79 -6.28 29.60
CA VAL A 285 -20.81 -6.40 28.52
C VAL A 285 -20.99 -5.22 27.57
N THR A 286 -19.91 -4.50 27.32
CA THR A 286 -19.87 -3.44 26.29
C THR A 286 -19.83 -4.02 24.89
N GLY A 287 -19.14 -5.16 24.71
CA GLY A 287 -19.04 -5.89 23.45
C GLY A 287 -17.82 -6.80 23.40
N TYR A 288 -17.45 -7.21 22.19
CA TYR A 288 -16.39 -8.17 21.90
C TYR A 288 -15.27 -7.48 21.11
N VAL A 289 -14.03 -7.67 21.53
CA VAL A 289 -12.85 -7.03 20.93
C VAL A 289 -11.75 -8.07 20.73
N SER A 290 -11.04 -7.99 19.57
CA SER A 290 -9.89 -8.86 19.29
C SER A 290 -8.72 -8.55 20.22
N VAL A 291 -8.01 -9.60 20.64
CA VAL A 291 -6.80 -9.48 21.49
C VAL A 291 -5.67 -8.71 20.83
N ASP A 292 -5.63 -8.66 19.49
CA ASP A 292 -4.61 -7.92 18.75
C ASP A 292 -4.65 -6.41 19.00
N ASN A 293 -5.75 -5.93 19.58
CA ASN A 293 -5.94 -4.53 19.98
C ASN A 293 -5.54 -4.24 21.44
N PHE A 294 -5.12 -5.26 22.20
CA PHE A 294 -4.75 -5.10 23.59
C PHE A 294 -3.25 -4.85 23.78
N LYS A 295 -2.92 -3.92 24.64
CA LYS A 295 -1.57 -3.72 25.19
C LYS A 295 -1.64 -3.57 26.69
#